data_5e3d2f1cd076ac8dc436ed0f1c6fa169
#
_entry.id   5e3d2f1cd076ac8dc436ed0f1c6fa169
#
_cell.length_a   1.000
_cell.length_b   1.000
_cell.length_c   1.000
_cell.angle_alpha   90.00
_cell.angle_beta   90.00
_cell.angle_gamma   90.00
#
_symmetry.space_group_name_H-M   'P 1'
#
loop_
_entity.id
_entity.type
_entity.pdbx_description
1 polymer ?
#
loop_
_entity_poly.entity_id
_entity_poly.type
_entity_poly.pdbx_seq_one_letter_code
_entity_poly.pdbx_strand_id
1 'polypeptide(L)'
;EKVEPGNNGMTLLERIGKIALLAPFQASQRYFVLDEVDNLNAQAMQVLKSVMNNTGCVFILTTNHFSRIEAGVQNRCHCIPFHAAPAQKWLPLARRIMVDAGLSGISDEKLLAVIETGKGSARDITDALIDVVLEVQDMQAQS
;
A
#
# COMPACT_ATOMS: atom_id res chain seq x y z
N GLU A 1 -7.87 4.75 -6.67
CA GLU A 1 -9.16 4.40 -6.05
C GLU A 1 -9.08 2.99 -5.47
N LYS A 2 -9.62 2.77 -4.26
CA LYS A 2 -9.63 1.46 -3.59
C LYS A 2 -10.82 0.64 -4.08
N VAL A 3 -10.59 -0.64 -4.37
CA VAL A 3 -11.66 -1.60 -4.71
C VAL A 3 -12.15 -2.24 -3.43
N GLU A 4 -13.37 -1.91 -3.00
CA GLU A 4 -13.93 -2.41 -1.75
C GLU A 4 -14.50 -3.82 -1.90
N PRO A 5 -14.37 -4.68 -0.87
CA PRO A 5 -15.03 -5.99 -0.84
C PRO A 5 -16.55 -5.84 -0.96
N GLY A 6 -17.18 -6.68 -1.78
CA GLY A 6 -18.63 -6.64 -2.01
C GLY A 6 -19.10 -5.62 -3.06
N ASN A 7 -18.29 -4.65 -3.41
CA ASN A 7 -18.46 -3.85 -4.62
C ASN A 7 -17.74 -4.59 -5.75
N ASN A 8 -18.47 -5.16 -6.70
CA ASN A 8 -17.91 -5.96 -7.79
C ASN A 8 -17.00 -5.17 -8.76
N GLY A 9 -16.81 -3.88 -8.51
CA GLY A 9 -15.94 -2.99 -9.28
C GLY A 9 -16.45 -2.64 -10.68
N MET A 10 -17.59 -3.15 -11.12
CA MET A 10 -18.11 -2.93 -12.48
C MET A 10 -18.33 -1.46 -12.80
N THR A 11 -19.05 -0.75 -11.92
CA THR A 11 -19.33 0.69 -12.09
C THR A 11 -18.05 1.52 -12.15
N LEU A 12 -17.07 1.17 -11.33
CA LEU A 12 -15.75 1.81 -11.35
C LEU A 12 -15.06 1.61 -12.69
N LEU A 13 -15.00 0.36 -13.17
CA LEU A 13 -14.30 0.03 -14.41
C LEU A 13 -15.02 0.57 -15.65
N GLU A 14 -16.35 0.63 -15.66
CA GLU A 14 -17.11 1.31 -16.69
C GLU A 14 -16.79 2.80 -16.76
N ARG A 15 -16.70 3.46 -15.60
CA ARG A 15 -16.28 4.85 -15.49
C ARG A 15 -14.85 5.04 -16.01
N ILE A 16 -13.91 4.20 -15.59
CA ILE A 16 -12.53 4.22 -16.07
C ILE A 16 -12.50 4.00 -17.59
N GLY A 17 -13.25 3.05 -18.12
CA GLY A 17 -13.33 2.78 -19.55
C GLY A 17 -13.78 3.99 -20.36
N LYS A 18 -14.82 4.70 -19.90
CA LYS A 18 -15.28 5.95 -20.54
C LYS A 18 -14.20 7.04 -20.50
N ILE A 19 -13.55 7.21 -19.35
CA ILE A 19 -12.49 8.21 -19.17
C ILE A 19 -11.26 7.86 -20.04
N ALA A 20 -10.90 6.58 -20.14
CA ALA A 20 -9.76 6.10 -20.92
C ALA A 20 -9.89 6.37 -22.43
N LEU A 21 -11.12 6.49 -22.94
CA LEU A 21 -11.37 6.84 -24.34
C LEU A 21 -11.21 8.34 -24.64
N LEU A 22 -11.21 9.20 -23.62
CA LEU A 22 -11.04 10.63 -23.83
C LEU A 22 -9.55 10.95 -23.96
N ALA A 23 -9.21 11.88 -24.85
CA ALA A 23 -7.83 12.39 -24.92
C ALA A 23 -7.48 13.11 -23.58
N PRO A 24 -6.30 12.87 -23.01
CA PRO A 24 -5.88 13.61 -21.82
C PRO A 24 -5.68 15.09 -22.17
N PHE A 25 -6.19 15.98 -21.30
CA PHE A 25 -6.02 17.42 -21.48
C PHE A 25 -4.63 17.83 -20.96
N GLN A 26 -3.82 18.42 -21.83
CA GLN A 26 -2.45 18.89 -21.50
C GLN A 26 -1.49 17.82 -20.94
N ALA A 27 -1.71 16.54 -21.22
CA ALA A 27 -0.84 15.46 -20.80
C ALA A 27 -0.66 14.43 -21.92
N SER A 28 0.47 13.68 -21.89
CA SER A 28 0.76 12.62 -22.85
C SER A 28 0.06 11.31 -22.52
N GLN A 29 -0.23 11.06 -21.22
CA GLN A 29 -0.80 9.82 -20.72
C GLN A 29 -1.74 10.07 -19.55
N ARG A 30 -2.63 9.13 -19.30
CA ARG A 30 -3.54 9.11 -18.17
C ARG A 30 -3.15 7.98 -17.21
N TYR A 31 -3.12 8.28 -15.92
CA TYR A 31 -2.74 7.32 -14.89
C TYR A 31 -3.96 6.90 -14.08
N PHE A 32 -4.13 5.59 -13.91
CA PHE A 32 -5.14 5.00 -13.05
C PHE A 32 -4.44 4.17 -11.96
N VAL A 33 -4.70 4.49 -10.72
CA VAL A 33 -4.22 3.73 -9.55
C VAL A 33 -5.41 3.00 -8.96
N LEU A 34 -5.36 1.67 -8.95
CA LEU A 34 -6.38 0.80 -8.36
C LEU A 34 -5.75 -0.01 -7.24
N ASP A 35 -6.28 0.15 -6.04
CA ASP A 35 -5.81 -0.50 -4.83
C ASP A 35 -6.70 -1.71 -4.50
N GLU A 36 -6.09 -2.79 -4.05
CA GLU A 36 -6.77 -4.05 -3.69
C GLU A 36 -7.59 -4.67 -4.85
N VAL A 37 -6.98 -4.76 -6.03
CA VAL A 37 -7.67 -5.27 -7.23
C VAL A 37 -8.09 -6.74 -7.13
N ASP A 38 -7.60 -7.48 -6.16
CA ASP A 38 -8.05 -8.85 -5.83
C ASP A 38 -9.49 -8.90 -5.27
N ASN A 39 -10.09 -7.76 -4.94
CA ASN A 39 -11.51 -7.63 -4.60
C ASN A 39 -12.44 -7.58 -5.82
N LEU A 40 -11.89 -7.45 -7.03
CA LEU A 40 -12.67 -7.51 -8.28
C LEU A 40 -13.20 -8.92 -8.51
N ASN A 41 -14.47 -9.04 -8.93
CA ASN A 41 -15.00 -10.32 -9.38
C ASN A 41 -14.49 -10.67 -10.80
N ALA A 42 -14.75 -11.89 -11.25
CA ALA A 42 -14.28 -12.39 -12.54
C ALA A 42 -14.75 -11.52 -13.72
N GLN A 43 -15.98 -11.01 -13.68
CA GLN A 43 -16.54 -10.15 -14.72
C GLN A 43 -15.81 -8.81 -14.78
N ALA A 44 -15.57 -8.19 -13.64
CA ALA A 44 -14.83 -6.94 -13.53
C ALA A 44 -13.36 -7.11 -13.99
N MET A 45 -12.73 -8.26 -13.68
CA MET A 45 -11.39 -8.58 -14.20
C MET A 45 -11.35 -8.63 -15.75
N GLN A 46 -12.40 -9.13 -16.40
CA GLN A 46 -12.47 -9.12 -17.87
C GLN A 46 -12.57 -7.68 -18.40
N VAL A 47 -13.38 -6.83 -17.77
CA VAL A 47 -13.47 -5.41 -18.14
C VAL A 47 -12.14 -4.71 -17.93
N LEU A 48 -11.46 -4.94 -16.80
CA LEU A 48 -10.14 -4.39 -16.53
C LEU A 48 -9.13 -4.75 -17.64
N LYS A 49 -9.07 -6.02 -18.05
CA LYS A 49 -8.21 -6.45 -19.18
C LYS A 49 -8.50 -5.68 -20.46
N SER A 50 -9.78 -5.45 -20.75
CA SER A 50 -10.17 -4.71 -21.96
C SER A 50 -9.70 -3.25 -21.89
N VAL A 51 -9.90 -2.60 -20.75
CA VAL A 51 -9.52 -1.19 -20.54
C VAL A 51 -7.98 -1.02 -20.54
N MET A 52 -7.24 -1.99 -20.01
CA MET A 52 -5.77 -1.99 -20.01
C MET A 52 -5.13 -2.08 -21.40
N ASN A 53 -5.88 -2.45 -22.43
CA ASN A 53 -5.37 -2.42 -23.81
C ASN A 53 -5.29 -0.99 -24.39
N ASN A 54 -5.78 0.02 -23.68
CA ASN A 54 -5.70 1.40 -24.14
C ASN A 54 -4.28 1.95 -23.97
N THR A 55 -3.62 2.27 -25.07
CA THR A 55 -2.22 2.73 -25.12
C THR A 55 -2.00 4.13 -24.54
N GLY A 56 -3.06 4.92 -24.39
CA GLY A 56 -2.99 6.27 -23.76
C GLY A 56 -3.08 6.27 -22.23
N CYS A 57 -3.13 5.08 -21.61
CA CYS A 57 -3.32 4.92 -20.17
C CYS A 57 -2.23 4.08 -19.54
N VAL A 58 -1.84 4.46 -18.33
CA VAL A 58 -0.97 3.69 -17.46
C VAL A 58 -1.78 3.23 -16.25
N PHE A 59 -1.72 1.93 -15.95
CA PHE A 59 -2.39 1.33 -14.81
C PHE A 59 -1.38 0.93 -13.74
N ILE A 60 -1.61 1.36 -12.51
CA ILE A 60 -0.87 0.93 -11.32
C ILE A 60 -1.86 0.15 -10.46
N LEU A 61 -1.61 -1.13 -10.29
CA LEU A 61 -2.48 -2.06 -9.57
C LEU A 61 -1.76 -2.56 -8.33
N THR A 62 -2.44 -2.60 -7.18
CA THR A 62 -1.90 -3.22 -5.98
C THR A 62 -2.77 -4.39 -5.53
N THR A 63 -2.15 -5.38 -4.91
CA THR A 63 -2.84 -6.53 -4.32
C THR A 63 -1.99 -7.18 -3.24
N ASN A 64 -2.65 -7.69 -2.20
CA ASN A 64 -2.05 -8.58 -1.20
C ASN A 64 -2.23 -10.07 -1.57
N HIS A 65 -3.03 -10.38 -2.60
CA HIS A 65 -3.37 -11.74 -3.01
C HIS A 65 -3.10 -11.93 -4.51
N PHE A 66 -1.82 -11.91 -4.89
CA PHE A 66 -1.40 -12.01 -6.29
C PHE A 66 -2.01 -13.22 -7.02
N SER A 67 -2.17 -14.35 -6.35
CA SER A 67 -2.76 -15.57 -6.91
C SER A 67 -4.25 -15.43 -7.29
N ARG A 68 -4.95 -14.42 -6.76
CA ARG A 68 -6.36 -14.13 -7.12
C ARG A 68 -6.47 -13.29 -8.38
N ILE A 69 -5.38 -12.67 -8.83
CA ILE A 69 -5.39 -11.86 -10.05
C ILE A 69 -5.37 -12.80 -11.26
N GLU A 70 -6.31 -12.58 -12.17
CA GLU A 70 -6.40 -13.38 -13.39
C GLU A 70 -5.11 -13.28 -14.23
N ALA A 71 -4.65 -14.40 -14.76
CA ALA A 71 -3.42 -14.47 -15.56
C ALA A 71 -3.42 -13.45 -16.73
N GLY A 72 -4.59 -13.19 -17.32
CA GLY A 72 -4.74 -12.20 -18.39
C GLY A 72 -4.43 -10.77 -17.96
N VAL A 73 -4.70 -10.41 -16.70
CA VAL A 73 -4.31 -9.12 -16.10
C VAL A 73 -2.82 -9.13 -15.78
N GLN A 74 -2.33 -10.20 -15.13
CA GLN A 74 -0.91 -10.34 -14.78
C GLN A 74 0.00 -10.20 -16.00
N ASN A 75 -0.36 -10.84 -17.12
CA ASN A 75 0.41 -10.81 -18.37
C ASN A 75 0.47 -9.41 -19.03
N ARG A 76 -0.38 -8.46 -18.59
CA ARG A 76 -0.35 -7.07 -19.05
C ARG A 76 0.40 -6.14 -18.12
N CYS A 77 0.92 -6.67 -17.01
CA CYS A 77 1.59 -5.90 -15.97
C CYS A 77 3.07 -6.27 -15.88
N HIS A 78 3.90 -5.29 -15.55
CA HIS A 78 5.19 -5.55 -14.95
C HIS A 78 4.99 -5.77 -13.46
N CYS A 79 5.12 -7.02 -13.01
CA CYS A 79 4.83 -7.38 -11.62
C CYS A 79 6.05 -7.12 -10.74
N ILE A 80 5.87 -6.33 -9.69
CA ILE A 80 6.93 -5.98 -8.73
C ILE A 80 6.52 -6.54 -7.36
N PRO A 81 7.23 -7.56 -6.85
CA PRO A 81 6.97 -8.07 -5.51
C PRO A 81 7.49 -7.10 -4.45
N PHE A 82 6.63 -6.79 -3.48
CA PHE A 82 7.00 -6.04 -2.28
C PHE A 82 7.01 -7.00 -1.09
N HIS A 83 8.20 -7.25 -0.56
CA HIS A 83 8.38 -8.06 0.64
C HIS A 83 8.57 -7.17 1.85
N ALA A 84 8.12 -7.66 3.01
CA ALA A 84 8.38 -7.01 4.28
C ALA A 84 9.89 -6.83 4.48
N ALA A 85 10.32 -5.64 4.87
CA ALA A 85 11.72 -5.38 5.16
C ALA A 85 12.12 -6.07 6.49
N PRO A 86 13.35 -6.60 6.61
CA PRO A 86 13.85 -7.10 7.87
C PRO A 86 13.84 -6.02 8.97
N ALA A 87 13.68 -6.43 10.23
CA ALA A 87 13.58 -5.51 11.38
C ALA A 87 14.74 -4.48 11.42
N GLN A 88 15.95 -4.90 11.09
CA GLN A 88 17.13 -4.05 11.07
C GLN A 88 17.02 -2.86 10.09
N LYS A 89 16.26 -3.02 9.02
CA LYS A 89 16.02 -1.92 8.05
C LYS A 89 15.08 -0.85 8.58
N TRP A 90 14.29 -1.17 9.58
CA TRP A 90 13.39 -0.23 10.26
C TRP A 90 14.07 0.58 11.35
N LEU A 91 15.21 0.12 11.86
CA LEU A 91 15.91 0.73 12.99
C LEU A 91 16.25 2.22 12.79
N PRO A 92 16.74 2.67 11.61
CA PRO A 92 16.98 4.09 11.38
C PRO A 92 15.72 4.95 11.48
N LEU A 93 14.56 4.44 11.00
CA LEU A 93 13.28 5.11 11.15
C LEU A 93 12.84 5.17 12.61
N ALA A 94 12.94 4.05 13.33
CA ALA A 94 12.59 3.97 14.75
C ALA A 94 13.41 4.97 15.58
N ARG A 95 14.72 5.04 15.37
CA ARG A 95 15.59 6.03 16.04
C ARG A 95 15.16 7.46 15.74
N ARG A 96 14.81 7.76 14.49
CA ARG A 96 14.34 9.08 14.10
C ARG A 96 13.04 9.45 14.81
N ILE A 97 12.07 8.52 14.88
CA ILE A 97 10.81 8.73 15.60
C ILE A 97 11.10 9.06 17.08
N MET A 98 12.00 8.33 17.74
CA MET A 98 12.37 8.59 19.14
C MET A 98 13.01 9.97 19.30
N VAL A 99 13.95 10.35 18.43
CA VAL A 99 14.58 11.67 18.45
C VAL A 99 13.58 12.79 18.22
N ASP A 100 12.70 12.66 17.23
CA ASP A 100 11.66 13.64 16.92
C ASP A 100 10.65 13.79 18.08
N ALA A 101 10.45 12.72 18.87
CA ALA A 101 9.64 12.74 20.10
C ALA A 101 10.40 13.25 21.34
N GLY A 102 11.67 13.65 21.20
CA GLY A 102 12.49 14.11 22.32
C GLY A 102 12.98 13.02 23.26
N LEU A 103 12.89 11.75 22.86
CA LEU A 103 13.29 10.61 23.66
C LEU A 103 14.74 10.20 23.34
N SER A 104 15.58 10.15 24.37
CA SER A 104 16.96 9.69 24.28
C SER A 104 17.20 8.46 25.17
N GLY A 105 18.17 7.62 24.78
CA GLY A 105 18.60 6.50 25.62
C GLY A 105 17.83 5.20 25.44
N ILE A 106 16.92 5.10 24.47
CA ILE A 106 16.28 3.81 24.13
C ILE A 106 17.27 2.98 23.32
N SER A 107 17.59 1.78 23.81
CA SER A 107 18.55 0.91 23.15
C SER A 107 18.02 0.33 21.84
N ASP A 108 18.92 0.02 20.91
CA ASP A 108 18.57 -0.65 19.64
C ASP A 108 17.89 -1.99 19.85
N GLU A 109 18.27 -2.74 20.88
CA GLU A 109 17.66 -4.01 21.25
C GLU A 109 16.18 -3.84 21.58
N LYS A 110 15.84 -2.80 22.37
CA LYS A 110 14.45 -2.45 22.66
C LYS A 110 13.67 -2.06 21.41
N LEU A 111 14.27 -1.22 20.56
CA LEU A 111 13.63 -0.80 19.30
C LEU A 111 13.40 -1.99 18.38
N LEU A 112 14.37 -2.89 18.25
CA LEU A 112 14.23 -4.11 17.43
C LEU A 112 13.12 -5.02 17.97
N ALA A 113 13.04 -5.21 19.28
CA ALA A 113 11.97 -6.00 19.89
C ALA A 113 10.58 -5.42 19.59
N VAL A 114 10.42 -4.10 19.63
CA VAL A 114 9.17 -3.42 19.25
C VAL A 114 8.88 -3.59 17.76
N ILE A 115 9.86 -3.40 16.89
CA ILE A 115 9.72 -3.58 15.44
C ILE A 115 9.27 -5.01 15.11
N GLU A 116 9.79 -6.02 15.77
CA GLU A 116 9.46 -7.42 15.56
C GLU A 116 7.99 -7.73 15.88
N THR A 117 7.36 -7.02 16.81
CA THR A 117 5.93 -7.20 17.12
C THR A 117 5.04 -6.92 15.92
N GLY A 118 5.43 -5.99 15.04
CA GLY A 118 4.68 -5.61 13.84
C GLY A 118 4.80 -6.60 12.68
N LYS A 119 5.57 -7.71 12.82
CA LYS A 119 5.67 -8.83 11.86
C LYS A 119 5.89 -8.39 10.41
N GLY A 120 6.61 -7.30 10.20
CA GLY A 120 6.91 -6.74 8.88
C GLY A 120 5.82 -5.84 8.29
N SER A 121 4.71 -5.63 8.97
CA SER A 121 3.71 -4.64 8.60
C SER A 121 4.20 -3.23 8.94
N ALA A 122 4.32 -2.36 7.94
CA ALA A 122 4.76 -0.98 8.16
C ALA A 122 3.83 -0.22 9.12
N ARG A 123 2.52 -0.44 9.01
CA ARG A 123 1.51 0.17 9.89
C ARG A 123 1.71 -0.29 11.32
N ASP A 124 1.71 -1.60 11.54
CA ASP A 124 1.79 -2.15 12.90
C ASP A 124 3.12 -1.82 13.57
N ILE A 125 4.23 -1.77 12.82
CA ILE A 125 5.53 -1.31 13.31
C ILE A 125 5.47 0.16 13.74
N THR A 126 4.87 1.01 12.90
CA THR A 126 4.76 2.45 13.21
C THR A 126 3.87 2.68 14.42
N ASP A 127 2.73 2.00 14.51
CA ASP A 127 1.81 2.10 15.64
C ASP A 127 2.49 1.64 16.93
N ALA A 128 3.20 0.51 16.92
CA ALA A 128 3.94 0.02 18.08
C ALA A 128 5.07 0.99 18.53
N LEU A 129 5.72 1.67 17.59
CA LEU A 129 6.73 2.69 17.92
C LEU A 129 6.08 3.95 18.53
N ILE A 130 4.90 4.34 18.06
CA ILE A 130 4.13 5.46 18.64
C ILE A 130 3.69 5.12 20.05
N ASP A 131 3.21 3.90 20.29
CA ASP A 131 2.81 3.45 21.64
C ASP A 131 3.97 3.58 22.64
N VAL A 132 5.20 3.20 22.24
CA VAL A 132 6.41 3.39 23.10
C VAL A 132 6.65 4.88 23.40
N VAL A 133 6.44 5.76 22.41
CA VAL A 133 6.59 7.21 22.63
C VAL A 133 5.58 7.70 23.68
N LEU A 134 4.31 7.32 23.53
CA LEU A 134 3.24 7.72 24.44
C LEU A 134 3.47 7.20 25.86
N GLU A 135 3.85 5.93 26.03
CA GLU A 135 4.15 5.33 27.34
C GLU A 135 5.28 6.07 28.07
N VAL A 136 6.35 6.42 27.37
CA VAL A 136 7.49 7.13 27.99
C VAL A 136 7.12 8.57 28.36
N GLN A 137 6.34 9.25 27.52
CA GLN A 137 5.87 10.61 27.79
C GLN A 137 4.92 10.65 29.00
N ASP A 138 4.02 9.67 29.12
CA ASP A 138 3.11 9.55 30.26
C ASP A 138 3.88 9.30 31.57
N MET A 139 4.92 8.46 31.56
CA MET A 139 5.78 8.24 32.72
C MET A 139 6.54 9.51 33.12
N GLN A 140 7.00 10.32 32.18
CA GLN A 140 7.69 11.58 32.46
C GLN A 140 6.75 12.65 33.01
N ALA A 141 5.48 12.66 32.59
CA ALA A 141 4.48 13.60 33.09
C ALA A 141 4.01 13.32 34.50
N GLN A 142 4.24 12.09 35.01
CA GLN A 142 3.86 11.65 36.37
C GLN A 142 5.02 11.74 37.37
N SER A 143 6.21 12.13 36.95
CA SER A 143 7.44 12.26 37.75
C SER A 143 7.69 13.70 38.12
#